data_5470c65207720dcdcee2a7d26956a3e6
#
_entry.id   5470c65207720dcdcee2a7d26956a3e6
#
_cell.length_a   1.000
_cell.length_b   1.000
_cell.length_c   1.000
_cell.angle_alpha   90.00
_cell.angle_beta   90.00
_cell.angle_gamma   90.00
#
_symmetry.space_group_name_H-M   'P 1'
#
loop_
_entity.id
_entity.type
_entity.pdbx_description
1 polymer ?
#
loop_
_entity_poly.entity_id
_entity_poly.type
_entity_poly.pdbx_seq_one_letter_code
_entity_poly.pdbx_strand_id
1 'polypeptide(L)'
;MINIKKGETFQVRDIWSYDITFVEGRYTSDNFLGTSYLMAKDSNIHIRDGYSVNGKNFAGQTTKQFTVYDDSTFAHIKFYGLSMNDERLFIPHGNPKGNLSYMDGGTNTTAVNPGRLGLPVINYVHFPAGMKQTLHTHPSQRIGLILSGKGEIELDNGVMFPIKEGDCWVMERNVLHNFMCNQGEDVTLFVFSPDSGTGPTDEINPLKVRTYVGQTR
;
A
#
# COMPACT_ATOMS: atom_id res chain seq x y z
N MET A 1 11.24 10.03 -5.21
CA MET A 1 10.44 9.58 -4.05
C MET A 1 10.15 10.77 -3.15
N ILE A 2 8.98 10.82 -2.56
CA ILE A 2 8.53 11.91 -1.69
C ILE A 2 8.01 11.28 -0.39
N ASN A 3 8.54 11.71 0.76
CA ASN A 3 7.90 11.40 2.05
C ASN A 3 6.77 12.39 2.28
N ILE A 4 5.58 11.88 2.56
CA ILE A 4 4.42 12.70 2.92
C ILE A 4 4.47 12.94 4.43
N LYS A 5 4.47 14.20 4.83
CA LYS A 5 4.40 14.54 6.25
C LYS A 5 2.96 14.44 6.76
N LYS A 6 2.83 14.14 8.04
CA LYS A 6 1.54 14.12 8.71
C LYS A 6 0.84 15.46 8.55
N GLY A 7 -0.45 15.43 8.19
CA GLY A 7 -1.27 16.61 7.87
C GLY A 7 -1.17 17.10 6.43
N GLU A 8 -0.24 16.56 5.64
CA GLU A 8 -0.11 16.95 4.23
C GLU A 8 -1.02 16.14 3.31
N THR A 9 -1.46 16.78 2.22
CA THR A 9 -2.16 16.12 1.12
C THR A 9 -1.32 16.24 -0.14
N PHE A 10 -1.04 15.09 -0.75
CA PHE A 10 -0.37 14.99 -2.04
C PHE A 10 -1.40 14.66 -3.12
N GLN A 11 -1.37 15.37 -4.25
CA GLN A 11 -2.35 15.22 -5.33
C GLN A 11 -1.70 14.66 -6.58
N VAL A 12 -2.34 13.65 -7.17
CA VAL A 12 -1.97 13.09 -8.47
C VAL A 12 -3.08 13.39 -9.48
N ARG A 13 -2.70 13.94 -10.62
CA ARG A 13 -3.59 14.32 -11.72
C ARG A 13 -2.90 14.01 -13.06
N ASP A 14 -2.67 12.72 -13.30
CA ASP A 14 -2.15 12.22 -14.59
C ASP A 14 -3.09 11.16 -15.18
N ILE A 15 -2.61 9.99 -15.53
CA ILE A 15 -3.45 8.84 -15.99
C ILE A 15 -4.43 8.42 -14.88
N TRP A 16 -3.99 8.50 -13.62
CA TRP A 16 -4.82 8.26 -12.44
C TRP A 16 -5.04 9.56 -11.69
N SER A 17 -6.23 9.72 -11.14
CA SER A 17 -6.59 10.90 -10.33
C SER A 17 -6.91 10.45 -8.91
N TYR A 18 -6.09 10.88 -7.96
CA TYR A 18 -6.30 10.61 -6.54
C TYR A 18 -5.59 11.64 -5.64
N ASP A 19 -6.09 11.76 -4.43
CA ASP A 19 -5.46 12.55 -3.35
C ASP A 19 -5.03 11.60 -2.24
N ILE A 20 -3.84 11.80 -1.71
CA ILE A 20 -3.32 11.08 -0.55
C ILE A 20 -3.23 12.07 0.60
N THR A 21 -3.96 11.84 1.68
CA THR A 21 -3.81 12.58 2.94
C THR A 21 -3.19 11.67 3.98
N PHE A 22 -2.04 12.06 4.51
CA PHE A 22 -1.40 11.37 5.63
C PHE A 22 -1.86 12.03 6.93
N VAL A 23 -2.62 11.29 7.72
CA VAL A 23 -3.30 11.79 8.92
C VAL A 23 -2.65 11.25 10.18
N GLU A 24 -2.57 12.10 11.20
CA GLU A 24 -2.28 11.72 12.57
C GLU A 24 -3.38 12.27 13.48
N GLY A 25 -3.86 11.44 14.40
CA GLY A 25 -4.92 11.81 15.32
C GLY A 25 -6.33 11.68 14.71
N ARG A 26 -7.28 12.35 15.36
CA ARG A 26 -8.69 12.24 14.95
C ARG A 26 -8.96 12.87 13.59
N TYR A 27 -9.63 12.10 12.74
CA TYR A 27 -9.99 12.52 11.38
C TYR A 27 -11.37 11.97 11.00
N THR A 28 -12.20 12.82 10.41
CA THR A 28 -13.47 12.39 9.80
C THR A 28 -13.42 12.71 8.32
N SER A 29 -13.66 11.70 7.48
CA SER A 29 -13.73 11.92 6.03
C SER A 29 -14.95 12.76 5.67
N ASP A 30 -14.82 13.56 4.62
CA ASP A 30 -15.96 14.21 3.96
C ASP A 30 -16.85 13.18 3.23
N ASN A 31 -17.99 13.64 2.74
CA ASN A 31 -18.82 12.86 1.82
C ASN A 31 -18.18 12.89 0.44
N PHE A 32 -17.32 11.94 0.18
CA PHE A 32 -16.61 11.79 -1.08
C PHE A 32 -17.41 10.87 -2.03
N LEU A 33 -17.69 11.37 -3.24
CA LEU A 33 -18.34 10.58 -4.30
C LEU A 33 -17.30 9.80 -5.10
N GLY A 34 -16.72 8.77 -4.50
CA GLY A 34 -15.67 7.93 -5.08
C GLY A 34 -15.31 6.84 -4.12
N THR A 35 -14.19 6.18 -4.38
CA THR A 35 -13.67 5.11 -3.52
C THR A 35 -12.54 5.64 -2.65
N SER A 36 -12.67 5.49 -1.34
CA SER A 36 -11.61 5.70 -0.36
C SER A 36 -10.83 4.42 -0.15
N TYR A 37 -9.51 4.47 -0.32
CA TYR A 37 -8.59 3.42 0.09
C TYR A 37 -7.87 3.85 1.36
N LEU A 38 -7.71 2.89 2.26
CA LEU A 38 -7.28 3.13 3.63
C LEU A 38 -6.08 2.23 3.93
N MET A 39 -5.00 2.83 4.45
CA MET A 39 -3.86 2.09 5.03
C MET A 39 -3.60 2.65 6.42
N ALA A 40 -3.61 1.81 7.43
CA ALA A 40 -3.56 2.23 8.81
C ALA A 40 -2.60 1.38 9.65
N LYS A 41 -1.89 2.05 10.54
CA LYS A 41 -1.06 1.46 11.57
C LYS A 41 -1.65 1.75 12.94
N ASP A 42 -1.87 0.70 13.74
CA ASP A 42 -2.35 0.76 15.15
C ASP A 42 -3.54 1.69 15.36
N SER A 43 -4.48 1.67 14.41
CA SER A 43 -5.52 2.67 14.31
C SER A 43 -6.88 2.17 14.79
N ASN A 44 -7.70 3.12 15.26
CA ASN A 44 -9.11 2.92 15.57
C ASN A 44 -9.94 3.62 14.49
N ILE A 45 -10.80 2.88 13.80
CA ILE A 45 -11.68 3.41 12.74
C ILE A 45 -13.11 2.93 12.92
N HIS A 46 -14.04 3.82 12.61
CA HIS A 46 -15.46 3.50 12.47
C HIS A 46 -15.93 3.94 11.08
N ILE A 47 -16.44 3.00 10.30
CA ILE A 47 -17.08 3.26 9.01
C ILE A 47 -18.57 3.38 9.23
N ARG A 48 -19.16 4.47 8.77
CA ARG A 48 -20.59 4.78 8.91
C ARG A 48 -21.43 3.68 8.27
N ASP A 49 -22.40 3.16 9.02
CA ASP A 49 -23.25 2.02 8.60
C ASP A 49 -22.45 0.79 8.12
N GLY A 50 -21.31 0.56 8.75
CA GLY A 50 -20.38 -0.49 8.41
C GLY A 50 -19.72 -1.12 9.65
N TYR A 51 -18.42 -1.34 9.58
CA TYR A 51 -17.63 -1.99 10.62
C TYR A 51 -16.74 -1.01 11.40
N SER A 52 -16.24 -1.48 12.54
CA SER A 52 -15.19 -0.79 13.30
C SER A 52 -13.97 -1.69 13.47
N VAL A 53 -12.79 -1.08 13.47
CA VAL A 53 -11.52 -1.74 13.79
C VAL A 53 -10.86 -0.98 14.93
N ASN A 54 -10.33 -1.69 15.89
CA ASN A 54 -9.72 -1.09 17.09
C ASN A 54 -8.29 -1.59 17.28
N GLY A 55 -7.34 -0.65 17.38
CA GLY A 55 -5.94 -0.89 17.72
C GLY A 55 -5.23 -1.89 16.79
N LYS A 56 -5.49 -1.84 15.49
CA LYS A 56 -4.94 -2.79 14.52
C LYS A 56 -4.32 -2.09 13.32
N ASN A 57 -3.33 -2.75 12.73
CA ASN A 57 -2.96 -2.47 11.35
C ASN A 57 -4.07 -2.98 10.44
N PHE A 58 -4.51 -2.18 9.50
CA PHE A 58 -5.50 -2.61 8.52
C PHE A 58 -5.34 -1.89 7.18
N ALA A 59 -5.77 -2.53 6.12
CA ALA A 59 -6.04 -1.92 4.83
C ALA A 59 -7.51 -2.09 4.47
N GLY A 60 -8.10 -1.11 3.81
CA GLY A 60 -9.51 -1.16 3.47
C GLY A 60 -9.89 -0.37 2.24
N GLN A 61 -11.10 -0.62 1.78
CA GLN A 61 -11.78 0.12 0.73
C GLN A 61 -13.20 0.42 1.20
N THR A 62 -13.66 1.65 1.00
CA THR A 62 -15.02 2.07 1.33
C THR A 62 -15.50 3.21 0.43
N THR A 63 -16.80 3.28 0.19
CA THR A 63 -17.46 4.45 -0.40
C THR A 63 -18.22 5.26 0.64
N LYS A 64 -18.17 4.84 1.90
CA LYS A 64 -18.87 5.45 3.01
C LYS A 64 -17.98 6.43 3.76
N GLN A 65 -18.64 7.36 4.47
CA GLN A 65 -17.95 8.21 5.43
C GLN A 65 -17.38 7.38 6.58
N PHE A 66 -16.22 7.77 7.09
CA PHE A 66 -15.57 7.11 8.21
C PHE A 66 -14.95 8.14 9.18
N THR A 67 -14.74 7.70 10.40
CA THR A 67 -14.01 8.46 11.42
C THR A 67 -12.86 7.62 11.94
N VAL A 68 -11.67 8.20 11.95
CA VAL A 68 -10.48 7.67 12.61
C VAL A 68 -10.34 8.39 13.95
N TYR A 69 -10.10 7.63 15.01
CA TYR A 69 -9.97 8.16 16.37
C TYR A 69 -8.50 8.37 16.74
N ASP A 70 -8.28 8.94 17.90
CA ASP A 70 -6.97 9.38 18.40
C ASP A 70 -5.88 8.31 18.33
N ASP A 71 -4.62 8.76 18.24
CA ASP A 71 -3.37 7.96 18.16
C ASP A 71 -3.20 7.11 16.89
N SER A 72 -3.96 7.40 15.84
CA SER A 72 -3.90 6.69 14.58
C SER A 72 -2.81 7.25 13.66
N THR A 73 -2.05 6.35 13.00
CA THR A 73 -1.21 6.67 11.85
C THR A 73 -1.86 6.10 10.61
N PHE A 74 -2.25 6.98 9.68
CA PHE A 74 -3.24 6.61 8.68
C PHE A 74 -3.03 7.34 7.36
N ALA A 75 -3.07 6.60 6.25
CA ALA A 75 -3.10 7.17 4.90
C ALA A 75 -4.49 6.99 4.29
N HIS A 76 -5.12 8.11 3.92
CA HIS A 76 -6.39 8.16 3.20
C HIS A 76 -6.13 8.51 1.73
N ILE A 77 -6.54 7.65 0.83
CA ILE A 77 -6.42 7.84 -0.61
C ILE A 77 -7.81 7.97 -1.20
N LYS A 78 -8.16 9.19 -1.63
CA LYS A 78 -9.39 9.48 -2.38
C LYS A 78 -9.16 9.20 -3.85
N PHE A 79 -9.72 8.14 -4.38
CA PHE A 79 -9.58 7.74 -5.78
C PHE A 79 -10.77 8.25 -6.60
N TYR A 80 -10.48 9.08 -7.60
CA TYR A 80 -11.50 9.75 -8.45
C TYR A 80 -11.89 8.92 -9.70
N GLY A 81 -11.44 7.69 -9.79
CA GLY A 81 -11.80 6.78 -10.86
C GLY A 81 -13.14 6.09 -10.64
N LEU A 82 -13.31 4.95 -11.30
CA LEU A 82 -14.53 4.14 -11.17
C LEU A 82 -14.76 3.78 -9.70
N SER A 83 -15.93 4.16 -9.19
CA SER A 83 -16.35 3.79 -7.84
C SER A 83 -16.96 2.39 -7.85
N MET A 84 -16.49 1.54 -6.94
CA MET A 84 -17.07 0.24 -6.63
C MET A 84 -17.77 0.37 -5.28
N ASN A 85 -19.06 0.20 -5.23
CA ASN A 85 -19.83 0.20 -3.98
C ASN A 85 -19.63 -1.11 -3.21
N ASP A 86 -18.40 -1.29 -2.73
CA ASP A 86 -17.87 -2.54 -2.20
C ASP A 86 -16.97 -2.23 -1.00
N GLU A 87 -17.36 -2.76 0.16
CA GLU A 87 -16.62 -2.59 1.41
C GLU A 87 -15.62 -3.74 1.58
N ARG A 88 -14.35 -3.41 1.75
CA ARG A 88 -13.28 -4.39 1.94
C ARG A 88 -12.44 -4.04 3.13
N LEU A 89 -12.05 -5.04 3.88
CA LEU A 89 -11.18 -4.92 5.03
C LEU A 89 -10.20 -6.08 5.08
N PHE A 90 -8.95 -5.75 5.29
CA PHE A 90 -7.87 -6.70 5.57
C PHE A 90 -7.17 -6.31 6.88
N ILE A 91 -7.01 -7.26 7.77
CA ILE A 91 -6.26 -7.13 9.01
C ILE A 91 -5.17 -8.20 9.01
N PRO A 92 -3.86 -7.83 9.05
CA PRO A 92 -2.80 -8.82 9.17
C PRO A 92 -2.91 -9.58 10.49
N HIS A 93 -2.74 -10.89 10.45
CA HIS A 93 -2.82 -11.76 11.64
C HIS A 93 -1.46 -12.39 11.94
N GLY A 94 -0.78 -11.94 12.99
CA GLY A 94 0.30 -12.61 13.70
C GLY A 94 1.58 -12.94 12.90
N ASN A 95 1.48 -13.52 11.72
CA ASN A 95 2.62 -13.83 10.87
C ASN A 95 2.89 -12.65 9.91
N PRO A 96 4.08 -12.05 9.93
CA PRO A 96 4.41 -10.95 9.00
C PRO A 96 4.51 -11.40 7.55
N LYS A 97 4.73 -12.71 7.29
CA LYS A 97 4.89 -13.23 5.93
C LYS A 97 3.57 -13.25 5.18
N GLY A 98 3.62 -12.76 3.95
CA GLY A 98 2.50 -12.85 3.01
C GLY A 98 2.30 -14.27 2.45
N ASN A 99 1.15 -14.47 1.81
CA ASN A 99 0.74 -15.76 1.25
C ASN A 99 1.40 -16.12 -0.08
N LEU A 100 2.00 -15.13 -0.75
CA LEU A 100 2.63 -15.26 -2.05
C LEU A 100 4.11 -14.93 -1.96
N SER A 101 4.94 -15.70 -2.63
CA SER A 101 6.34 -15.32 -2.83
C SER A 101 6.43 -14.05 -3.67
N TYR A 102 7.35 -13.19 -3.30
CA TYR A 102 7.66 -11.94 -3.98
C TYR A 102 9.17 -11.88 -4.29
N MET A 103 9.63 -10.80 -4.91
CA MET A 103 11.01 -10.64 -5.34
C MET A 103 12.01 -10.82 -4.19
N ASP A 104 13.11 -11.50 -4.47
CA ASP A 104 14.31 -11.59 -3.63
C ASP A 104 14.06 -12.07 -2.18
N GLY A 105 13.11 -12.98 -2.02
CA GLY A 105 12.73 -13.54 -0.71
C GLY A 105 11.68 -12.76 0.06
N GLY A 106 11.23 -11.63 -0.46
CA GLY A 106 10.05 -10.96 0.04
C GLY A 106 8.78 -11.80 -0.11
N THR A 107 7.72 -11.42 0.57
CA THR A 107 6.40 -12.03 0.43
C THR A 107 5.31 -10.97 0.33
N ASN A 108 4.18 -11.35 -0.28
CA ASN A 108 3.06 -10.47 -0.54
C ASN A 108 1.72 -11.15 -0.23
N THR A 109 0.76 -10.36 0.21
CA THR A 109 -0.66 -10.74 0.26
C THR A 109 -1.47 -9.59 -0.33
N THR A 110 -2.40 -9.88 -1.26
CA THR A 110 -3.32 -8.85 -1.73
C THR A 110 -4.31 -8.54 -0.62
N ALA A 111 -4.10 -7.40 0.04
CA ALA A 111 -4.92 -6.96 1.17
C ALA A 111 -6.28 -6.44 0.72
N VAL A 112 -6.30 -5.59 -0.32
CA VAL A 112 -7.53 -5.12 -0.96
C VAL A 112 -7.47 -5.53 -2.43
N ASN A 113 -8.25 -6.54 -2.79
CA ASN A 113 -8.32 -7.01 -4.15
C ASN A 113 -9.03 -5.98 -5.03
N PRO A 114 -8.58 -5.75 -6.27
CA PRO A 114 -9.33 -4.94 -7.22
C PRO A 114 -10.65 -5.64 -7.57
N GLY A 115 -11.74 -4.87 -7.65
CA GLY A 115 -13.04 -5.41 -8.09
C GLY A 115 -13.04 -5.86 -9.55
N ARG A 116 -12.12 -5.31 -10.34
CA ARG A 116 -11.81 -5.69 -11.72
C ARG A 116 -10.37 -5.30 -12.05
N LEU A 117 -9.80 -5.93 -13.08
CA LEU A 117 -8.46 -5.59 -13.56
C LEU A 117 -8.39 -4.11 -13.96
N GLY A 118 -7.31 -3.45 -13.57
CA GLY A 118 -7.08 -2.01 -13.81
C GLY A 118 -7.59 -1.09 -12.69
N LEU A 119 -8.31 -1.61 -11.70
CA LEU A 119 -8.66 -0.84 -10.50
C LEU A 119 -7.52 -0.89 -9.46
N PRO A 120 -7.51 0.05 -8.51
CA PRO A 120 -6.50 0.07 -7.46
C PRO A 120 -6.46 -1.21 -6.63
N VAL A 121 -5.28 -1.49 -6.10
CA VAL A 121 -4.99 -2.63 -5.22
C VAL A 121 -4.17 -2.16 -4.03
N ILE A 122 -4.39 -2.75 -2.86
CA ILE A 122 -3.47 -2.63 -1.72
C ILE A 122 -2.86 -3.99 -1.46
N ASN A 123 -1.54 -4.01 -1.35
CA ASN A 123 -0.77 -5.19 -0.99
C ASN A 123 -0.22 -5.03 0.43
N TYR A 124 -0.23 -6.11 1.19
CA TYR A 124 0.54 -6.28 2.42
C TYR A 124 1.84 -6.98 2.05
N VAL A 125 2.95 -6.31 2.26
CA VAL A 125 4.28 -6.77 1.83
C VAL A 125 5.16 -6.97 3.05
N HIS A 126 5.95 -8.04 3.03
CA HIS A 126 6.96 -8.35 4.03
C HIS A 126 8.31 -8.54 3.34
N PHE A 127 9.29 -7.86 3.85
CA PHE A 127 10.69 -7.99 3.48
C PHE A 127 11.49 -8.55 4.65
N PRO A 128 12.14 -9.71 4.50
CA PRO A 128 12.92 -10.30 5.58
C PRO A 128 14.20 -9.50 5.87
N ALA A 129 14.69 -9.65 7.09
CA ALA A 129 15.95 -9.06 7.54
C ALA A 129 17.11 -9.36 6.59
N GLY A 130 17.90 -8.33 6.30
CA GLY A 130 19.05 -8.42 5.41
C GLY A 130 18.72 -8.55 3.92
N MET A 131 17.47 -8.47 3.53
CA MET A 131 17.09 -8.50 2.11
C MET A 131 17.61 -7.27 1.39
N LYS A 132 18.12 -7.47 0.19
CA LYS A 132 18.34 -6.43 -0.82
C LYS A 132 17.57 -6.82 -2.07
N GLN A 133 16.56 -6.03 -2.39
CA GLN A 133 15.73 -6.27 -3.56
C GLN A 133 16.50 -5.92 -4.85
N THR A 134 16.22 -6.62 -5.94
CA THR A 134 16.74 -6.26 -7.26
C THR A 134 16.17 -4.90 -7.69
N LEU A 135 17.01 -4.05 -8.29
CA LEU A 135 16.57 -2.78 -8.86
C LEU A 135 15.49 -3.00 -9.92
N HIS A 136 14.38 -2.30 -9.78
CA HIS A 136 13.22 -2.43 -10.67
C HIS A 136 12.42 -1.12 -10.75
N THR A 137 11.47 -1.07 -11.68
CA THR A 137 10.54 0.05 -11.85
C THR A 137 9.10 -0.44 -11.80
N HIS A 138 8.19 0.51 -11.63
CA HIS A 138 6.76 0.28 -11.79
C HIS A 138 6.16 1.29 -12.77
N PRO A 139 5.26 0.88 -13.68
CA PRO A 139 4.64 1.80 -14.63
C PRO A 139 3.59 2.73 -14.00
N SER A 140 3.22 2.50 -12.74
CA SER A 140 2.36 3.39 -11.95
C SER A 140 3.00 3.71 -10.60
N GLN A 141 2.53 4.78 -9.95
CA GLN A 141 3.00 5.18 -8.62
C GLN A 141 2.80 4.06 -7.60
N ARG A 142 3.61 4.11 -6.56
CA ARG A 142 3.43 3.30 -5.35
C ARG A 142 3.35 4.22 -4.14
N ILE A 143 2.36 3.98 -3.31
CA ILE A 143 2.21 4.67 -2.02
C ILE A 143 2.38 3.64 -0.94
N GLY A 144 3.36 3.85 -0.04
CA GLY A 144 3.63 2.93 1.06
C GLY A 144 3.39 3.53 2.42
N LEU A 145 2.91 2.71 3.34
CA LEU A 145 2.85 2.99 4.77
C LEU A 145 3.63 1.88 5.49
N ILE A 146 4.72 2.25 6.18
CA ILE A 146 5.54 1.31 6.94
C ILE A 146 4.82 0.95 8.24
N LEU A 147 4.54 -0.33 8.44
CA LEU A 147 3.85 -0.85 9.61
C LEU A 147 4.81 -1.24 10.73
N SER A 148 5.96 -1.80 10.37
CA SER A 148 7.01 -2.17 11.30
C SER A 148 8.38 -2.23 10.63
N GLY A 149 9.42 -2.09 11.43
CA GLY A 149 10.80 -2.20 11.00
C GLY A 149 11.36 -0.91 10.40
N LYS A 150 12.61 -1.02 9.94
CA LYS A 150 13.35 0.06 9.27
C LYS A 150 14.27 -0.49 8.20
N GLY A 151 14.57 0.34 7.22
CA GLY A 151 15.43 0.01 6.09
C GLY A 151 15.72 1.26 5.26
N GLU A 152 16.07 1.02 4.01
CA GLU A 152 16.39 2.07 3.06
C GLU A 152 15.80 1.75 1.70
N ILE A 153 15.49 2.79 0.93
CA ILE A 153 15.15 2.70 -0.49
C ILE A 153 16.31 3.32 -1.26
N GLU A 154 16.98 2.52 -2.07
CA GLU A 154 18.03 2.97 -2.99
C GLU A 154 17.39 3.36 -4.33
N LEU A 155 17.77 4.52 -4.87
CA LEU A 155 17.39 4.96 -6.21
C LEU A 155 18.56 4.72 -7.20
N ASP A 156 18.27 4.79 -8.50
CA ASP A 156 19.22 4.55 -9.60
C ASP A 156 20.49 5.41 -9.54
N ASN A 157 20.41 6.60 -8.96
CA ASN A 157 21.53 7.53 -8.77
C ASN A 157 22.32 7.28 -7.48
N GLY A 158 22.06 6.17 -6.77
CA GLY A 158 22.69 5.81 -5.50
C GLY A 158 22.22 6.64 -4.31
N VAL A 159 21.18 7.45 -4.46
CA VAL A 159 20.57 8.17 -3.34
C VAL A 159 19.80 7.19 -2.47
N MET A 160 20.08 7.23 -1.17
CA MET A 160 19.46 6.40 -0.15
C MET A 160 18.40 7.19 0.60
N PHE A 161 17.19 6.62 0.70
CA PHE A 161 16.11 7.15 1.53
C PHE A 161 15.86 6.22 2.71
N PRO A 162 16.16 6.65 3.94
CA PRO A 162 15.81 5.86 5.12
C PRO A 162 14.30 5.79 5.28
N ILE A 163 13.81 4.62 5.63
CA ILE A 163 12.42 4.36 5.97
C ILE A 163 12.33 3.68 7.32
N LYS A 164 11.29 3.99 8.05
CA LYS A 164 11.01 3.41 9.37
C LYS A 164 9.52 3.32 9.61
N GLU A 165 9.19 2.58 10.64
CA GLU A 165 7.82 2.45 11.15
C GLU A 165 7.10 3.79 11.24
N GLY A 166 5.89 3.86 10.69
CA GLY A 166 5.05 5.04 10.64
C GLY A 166 5.30 5.98 9.46
N ASP A 167 6.33 5.75 8.64
CA ASP A 167 6.58 6.59 7.46
C ASP A 167 5.57 6.30 6.35
N CYS A 168 5.08 7.37 5.71
CA CYS A 168 4.28 7.32 4.49
C CYS A 168 5.04 7.97 3.33
N TRP A 169 5.12 7.29 2.20
CA TRP A 169 5.88 7.74 1.04
C TRP A 169 5.15 7.52 -0.28
N VAL A 170 5.51 8.32 -1.28
CA VAL A 170 5.11 8.16 -2.69
C VAL A 170 6.34 7.91 -3.53
N MET A 171 6.30 6.85 -4.33
CA MET A 171 7.24 6.55 -5.40
C MET A 171 6.58 6.88 -6.73
N GLU A 172 7.19 7.77 -7.49
CA GLU A 172 6.72 8.11 -8.83
C GLU A 172 6.88 6.91 -9.78
N ARG A 173 6.07 6.90 -10.85
CA ARG A 173 6.17 5.88 -11.89
C ARG A 173 7.55 5.89 -12.56
N ASN A 174 8.00 4.72 -12.98
CA ASN A 174 9.25 4.50 -13.71
C ASN A 174 10.53 4.92 -12.98
N VAL A 175 10.45 5.22 -11.68
CA VAL A 175 11.65 5.44 -10.87
C VAL A 175 12.29 4.08 -10.58
N LEU A 176 13.56 3.94 -10.99
CA LEU A 176 14.36 2.75 -10.68
C LEU A 176 14.74 2.76 -9.21
N HIS A 177 14.38 1.70 -8.49
CA HIS A 177 14.56 1.61 -7.04
C HIS A 177 14.67 0.17 -6.55
N ASN A 178 15.14 0.00 -5.33
CA ASN A 178 15.02 -1.22 -4.55
C ASN A 178 14.82 -0.94 -3.07
N PHE A 179 14.34 -1.93 -2.34
CA PHE A 179 14.28 -1.91 -0.88
C PHE A 179 15.44 -2.72 -0.30
N MET A 180 15.99 -2.19 0.80
CA MET A 180 17.06 -2.81 1.56
C MET A 180 16.65 -2.85 3.03
N CYS A 181 16.66 -4.04 3.63
CA CYS A 181 16.38 -4.24 5.04
C CYS A 181 17.68 -4.43 5.82
N ASN A 182 17.74 -3.86 7.01
CA ASN A 182 18.87 -4.04 7.90
C ASN A 182 18.96 -5.50 8.37
N GLN A 183 20.16 -5.93 8.72
CA GLN A 183 20.35 -7.24 9.34
C GLN A 183 19.59 -7.32 10.66
N GLY A 184 18.85 -8.42 10.84
CA GLY A 184 18.12 -8.70 12.08
C GLY A 184 16.77 -7.98 12.24
N GLU A 185 16.29 -7.25 11.24
CA GLU A 185 15.03 -6.52 11.30
C GLU A 185 14.22 -6.65 10.02
N ASP A 186 13.05 -7.26 10.13
CA ASP A 186 12.09 -7.37 9.03
C ASP A 186 11.36 -6.05 8.82
N VAL A 187 10.93 -5.77 7.59
CA VAL A 187 10.07 -4.62 7.28
C VAL A 187 8.73 -5.12 6.79
N THR A 188 7.64 -4.61 7.37
CA THR A 188 6.29 -4.84 6.86
C THR A 188 5.63 -3.52 6.48
N LEU A 189 4.88 -3.52 5.40
CA LEU A 189 4.22 -2.33 4.89
C LEU A 189 2.96 -2.65 4.11
N PHE A 190 2.06 -1.67 4.04
CA PHE A 190 1.03 -1.62 3.01
C PHE A 190 1.54 -0.82 1.81
N VAL A 191 1.19 -1.30 0.61
CA VAL A 191 1.49 -0.60 -0.65
C VAL A 191 0.22 -0.49 -1.48
N PHE A 192 -0.21 0.74 -1.71
CA PHE A 192 -1.26 1.06 -2.66
C PHE A 192 -0.68 1.23 -4.05
N SER A 193 -1.34 0.65 -5.04
CA SER A 193 -1.09 0.85 -6.46
C SER A 193 -2.39 1.31 -7.13
N PRO A 194 -2.39 2.40 -7.91
CA PRO A 194 -3.61 2.91 -8.54
C PRO A 194 -4.12 2.02 -9.68
N ASP A 195 -3.33 1.03 -10.07
CA ASP A 195 -3.60 0.11 -11.17
C ASP A 195 -3.15 -1.31 -10.82
N SER A 196 -4.08 -2.26 -10.83
CA SER A 196 -3.81 -3.67 -10.55
C SER A 196 -3.22 -4.45 -11.74
N GLY A 197 -3.18 -3.86 -12.92
CA GLY A 197 -2.57 -4.45 -14.12
C GLY A 197 -1.05 -4.36 -14.15
N THR A 198 -0.44 -3.61 -13.21
CA THR A 198 1.00 -3.34 -13.18
C THR A 198 1.69 -4.12 -12.07
N GLY A 199 2.55 -5.05 -12.45
CA GLY A 199 3.43 -5.77 -11.52
C GLY A 199 4.83 -5.19 -11.45
N PRO A 200 5.75 -5.80 -10.69
CA PRO A 200 7.17 -5.41 -10.68
C PRO A 200 7.81 -5.47 -12.06
N THR A 201 7.51 -6.52 -12.82
CA THR A 201 7.70 -6.60 -14.26
C THR A 201 6.52 -7.36 -14.87
N ASP A 202 6.14 -7.04 -16.11
CA ASP A 202 5.05 -7.77 -16.80
C ASP A 202 5.42 -9.23 -17.09
N GLU A 203 6.70 -9.55 -17.18
CA GLU A 203 7.20 -10.89 -17.48
C GLU A 203 7.28 -11.79 -16.26
N ILE A 204 7.50 -11.22 -15.06
CA ILE A 204 7.70 -11.96 -13.79
C ILE A 204 6.69 -11.46 -12.74
N ASN A 205 5.43 -11.38 -13.10
CA ASN A 205 4.36 -11.11 -12.14
C ASN A 205 3.83 -12.44 -11.57
N PRO A 206 4.06 -12.74 -10.28
CA PRO A 206 3.60 -14.02 -9.70
C PRO A 206 2.09 -14.22 -9.78
N LEU A 207 1.31 -13.14 -9.87
CA LEU A 207 -0.14 -13.21 -10.04
C LEU A 207 -0.51 -13.59 -11.49
N LYS A 208 0.20 -13.07 -12.48
CA LYS A 208 0.02 -13.47 -13.89
C LYS A 208 0.46 -14.92 -14.12
N VAL A 209 1.62 -15.31 -13.61
CA VAL A 209 2.14 -16.69 -13.73
C VAL A 209 1.14 -17.69 -13.13
N ARG A 210 0.51 -17.39 -12.02
CA ARG A 210 -0.50 -18.26 -11.41
C ARG A 210 -1.77 -18.38 -12.23
N THR A 211 -2.19 -17.32 -12.90
CA THR A 211 -3.40 -17.32 -13.72
C THR A 211 -3.27 -18.26 -14.91
N TYR A 212 -2.05 -18.48 -15.41
CA TYR A 212 -1.78 -19.29 -16.59
C TYR A 212 -1.35 -20.73 -16.33
N VAL A 213 -1.13 -21.15 -15.09
CA VAL A 213 -0.71 -22.53 -14.76
C VAL A 213 -1.69 -23.61 -15.24
N GLY A 214 -2.94 -23.27 -15.49
CA GLY A 214 -3.94 -24.20 -16.03
C GLY A 214 -4.06 -24.24 -17.56
N GLN A 215 -3.32 -23.40 -18.30
CA GLN A 215 -3.45 -23.28 -19.76
C GLN A 215 -2.34 -23.97 -20.56
N THR A 216 -1.35 -24.55 -19.90
CA THR A 216 -0.29 -25.34 -20.52
C THR A 216 -0.67 -26.82 -20.61
N ARG A 217 -1.83 -27.10 -21.24
CA ARG A 217 -2.18 -28.47 -21.65
C ARG A 217 -2.51 -28.49 -23.13
#